data_db545df2a2ad59d7de02cc0d01a47aa5
#
_entry.id   db545df2a2ad59d7de02cc0d01a47aa5
#
_cell.length_a   1.000
_cell.length_b   1.000
_cell.length_c   1.000
_cell.angle_alpha   90.00
_cell.angle_beta   90.00
_cell.angle_gamma   90.00
#
_symmetry.space_group_name_H-M   'P 1'
#
loop_
_entity.id
_entity.type
_entity.pdbx_description
1 polymer ?
#
loop_
_entity_poly.entity_id
_entity_poly.type
_entity_poly.pdbx_seq_one_letter_code
_entity_poly.pdbx_strand_id
1 'polypeptide(L)'
;MPTLLHHLLSETQALRPDAEAIVHKKTAWTYTQLHTLVGQQARALQAVGLQPQQRVAVYLAKQIETVSSFLAVSQAGGVFVPVNPVLKAAQVGYILSNCNVTILITSKNRLAGLAEVLAACPDLHTVIITEAEEAAYPPVAAKAVFGWQAFLAQAADFTVPPTIDTDMAAILYTSGSTGKPKGVVISHRNLITGAYSVSEYLGIGPTDRLLAVLPFSFDYGLNQFTTALLKGGCCVLLDYLLPRDVVLALALYQITGLAAVPPLWAQLANVNWPDGINSHLRYMTNSGGKMPKAILATIRAKVPDARFFLMYGLTEAFRSTYLPPEQIDLRPDSMGKAIPNAEIVVVREDGSLCAAHEPGELVHRGSLVAMGYWNDPETTAARFKPAPGQLPQLPLTEIAVWSGDTVTRDEEGYLYFVGRKDDMIKTSGYRVSPSEIEEVVYTSGLVKEAAALGIAHDSLGQAVVVVVSAEAPDSFDAPALLAVCKNQLPNFMVPAKIIALAALPRNPNGKIDRKALTEQFAALFQTGNAS
;
A
#
# COMPACT_ATOMS: atom_id res chain seq x y z
N MET A 1 19.11 17.35 8.43
CA MET A 1 17.85 16.91 7.80
C MET A 1 18.15 15.68 6.94
N PRO A 2 17.52 14.55 7.17
CA PRO A 2 17.80 13.34 6.42
C PRO A 2 17.54 13.51 4.92
N THR A 3 18.45 13.04 4.10
CA THR A 3 18.35 13.04 2.63
C THR A 3 18.27 11.63 2.06
N LEU A 4 18.85 10.65 2.76
CA LEU A 4 18.80 9.24 2.40
C LEU A 4 17.98 8.44 3.42
N LEU A 5 17.39 7.32 3.01
CA LEU A 5 16.50 6.56 3.87
C LEU A 5 17.14 6.16 5.20
N HIS A 6 18.38 5.66 5.19
CA HIS A 6 19.08 5.27 6.42
C HIS A 6 19.43 6.44 7.34
N HIS A 7 19.43 7.70 6.84
CA HIS A 7 19.59 8.90 7.67
C HIS A 7 18.43 9.10 8.65
N LEU A 8 17.21 8.57 8.35
CA LEU A 8 16.10 8.57 9.30
C LEU A 8 16.48 7.89 10.62
N LEU A 9 17.26 6.81 10.53
CA LEU A 9 17.74 6.10 11.71
C LEU A 9 18.93 6.81 12.36
N SER A 10 19.97 7.15 11.59
CA SER A 10 21.22 7.68 12.14
C SER A 10 21.05 9.07 12.80
N GLU A 11 20.26 9.96 12.21
CA GLU A 11 19.97 11.27 12.81
C GLU A 11 19.12 11.13 14.09
N THR A 12 18.13 10.24 14.09
CA THR A 12 17.32 10.00 15.29
C THR A 12 18.09 9.28 16.38
N GLN A 13 18.96 8.32 16.03
CA GLN A 13 19.83 7.64 16.99
C GLN A 13 20.75 8.63 17.70
N ALA A 14 21.30 9.62 17.00
CA ALA A 14 22.14 10.64 17.60
C ALA A 14 21.39 11.51 18.64
N LEU A 15 20.09 11.68 18.49
CA LEU A 15 19.24 12.49 19.37
C LEU A 15 18.59 11.66 20.51
N ARG A 16 18.26 10.39 20.26
CA ARG A 16 17.46 9.52 21.13
C ARG A 16 17.99 8.08 21.15
N PRO A 17 19.24 7.86 21.54
CA PRO A 17 19.93 6.56 21.41
C PRO A 17 19.22 5.41 22.13
N ASP A 18 18.65 5.65 23.30
CA ASP A 18 18.05 4.64 24.18
C ASP A 18 16.52 4.51 24.01
N ALA A 19 15.89 5.35 23.17
CA ALA A 19 14.47 5.23 22.89
C ALA A 19 14.15 3.97 22.09
N GLU A 20 12.98 3.38 22.29
CA GLU A 20 12.51 2.24 21.49
C GLU A 20 12.23 2.68 20.06
N ALA A 21 12.94 2.07 19.09
CA ALA A 21 12.71 2.28 17.67
C ALA A 21 11.73 1.26 17.09
N ILE A 22 11.93 -0.01 17.42
CA ILE A 22 11.13 -1.14 16.93
C ILE A 22 10.72 -2.03 18.10
N VAL A 23 9.45 -2.47 18.06
CA VAL A 23 8.97 -3.56 18.93
C VAL A 23 8.44 -4.68 18.03
N HIS A 24 8.92 -5.90 18.27
CA HIS A 24 8.42 -7.11 17.64
C HIS A 24 8.15 -8.18 18.70
N LYS A 25 6.89 -8.56 18.84
CA LYS A 25 6.47 -9.47 19.94
C LYS A 25 6.89 -8.89 21.30
N LYS A 26 7.69 -9.63 22.08
CA LYS A 26 8.16 -9.22 23.41
C LYS A 26 9.52 -8.51 23.40
N THR A 27 10.12 -8.34 22.23
CA THR A 27 11.48 -7.77 22.10
C THR A 27 11.37 -6.33 21.60
N ALA A 28 11.94 -5.40 22.36
CA ALA A 28 12.14 -4.02 21.97
C ALA A 28 13.59 -3.81 21.53
N TRP A 29 13.77 -3.01 20.49
CA TRP A 29 15.07 -2.58 19.95
C TRP A 29 15.18 -1.08 20.09
N THR A 30 16.24 -0.62 20.75
CA THR A 30 16.54 0.82 20.82
C THR A 30 17.09 1.33 19.50
N TYR A 31 17.08 2.65 19.32
CA TYR A 31 17.70 3.30 18.15
C TYR A 31 19.17 2.92 18.01
N THR A 32 19.92 2.84 19.11
CA THR A 32 21.33 2.39 19.12
C THR A 32 21.47 0.95 18.67
N GLN A 33 20.66 0.04 19.19
CA GLN A 33 20.71 -1.38 18.81
C GLN A 33 20.39 -1.58 17.34
N LEU A 34 19.35 -0.91 16.85
CA LEU A 34 18.96 -0.95 15.44
C LEU A 34 20.06 -0.36 14.54
N HIS A 35 20.63 0.79 14.91
CA HIS A 35 21.72 1.43 14.16
C HIS A 35 22.96 0.54 14.07
N THR A 36 23.34 -0.11 15.16
CA THR A 36 24.48 -1.06 15.19
C THR A 36 24.23 -2.24 14.25
N LEU A 37 23.04 -2.84 14.31
CA LEU A 37 22.65 -3.96 13.45
C LEU A 37 22.65 -3.54 11.97
N VAL A 38 22.07 -2.40 11.63
CA VAL A 38 22.05 -1.87 10.27
C VAL A 38 23.45 -1.63 9.72
N GLY A 39 24.33 -1.03 10.51
CA GLY A 39 25.74 -0.83 10.12
C GLY A 39 26.50 -2.13 9.90
N GLN A 40 26.27 -3.17 10.70
CA GLN A 40 26.87 -4.49 10.51
C GLN A 40 26.34 -5.15 9.23
N GLN A 41 25.04 -5.11 8.99
CA GLN A 41 24.42 -5.64 7.77
C GLN A 41 24.91 -4.92 6.51
N ALA A 42 25.03 -3.59 6.54
CA ALA A 42 25.51 -2.82 5.39
C ALA A 42 26.93 -3.23 4.98
N ARG A 43 27.83 -3.42 5.95
CA ARG A 43 29.19 -3.94 5.71
C ARG A 43 29.14 -5.36 5.13
N ALA A 44 28.32 -6.23 5.70
CA ALA A 44 28.17 -7.60 5.23
C ALA A 44 27.59 -7.66 3.80
N LEU A 45 26.64 -6.81 3.46
CA LEU A 45 26.07 -6.73 2.10
C LEU A 45 27.14 -6.36 1.05
N GLN A 46 28.01 -5.38 1.34
CA GLN A 46 29.14 -5.06 0.46
C GLN A 46 30.14 -6.22 0.36
N ALA A 47 30.46 -6.87 1.47
CA ALA A 47 31.40 -8.00 1.49
C ALA A 47 30.89 -9.21 0.70
N VAL A 48 29.58 -9.47 0.65
CA VAL A 48 28.99 -10.53 -0.20
C VAL A 48 28.70 -10.07 -1.63
N GLY A 49 29.20 -8.90 -2.02
CA GLY A 49 29.26 -8.44 -3.40
C GLY A 49 28.17 -7.45 -3.84
N LEU A 50 27.37 -6.87 -2.93
CA LEU A 50 26.41 -5.85 -3.30
C LEU A 50 27.12 -4.62 -3.88
N GLN A 51 26.77 -4.24 -5.12
CA GLN A 51 27.25 -3.04 -5.77
C GLN A 51 26.20 -1.90 -5.69
N PRO A 52 26.61 -0.63 -5.82
CA PRO A 52 25.67 0.50 -5.85
C PRO A 52 24.53 0.30 -6.85
N GLN A 53 23.34 0.71 -6.44
CA GLN A 53 22.09 0.60 -7.23
C GLN A 53 21.65 -0.84 -7.59
N GLN A 54 22.30 -1.89 -7.11
CA GLN A 54 21.81 -3.26 -7.23
C GLN A 54 20.61 -3.50 -6.30
N ARG A 55 19.75 -4.46 -6.67
CA ARG A 55 18.50 -4.75 -5.98
C ARG A 55 18.67 -5.91 -5.03
N VAL A 56 18.23 -5.66 -3.79
CA VAL A 56 18.15 -6.67 -2.72
C VAL A 56 16.68 -6.93 -2.41
N ALA A 57 16.19 -8.11 -2.73
CA ALA A 57 14.82 -8.49 -2.37
C ALA A 57 14.76 -8.96 -0.91
N VAL A 58 13.73 -8.50 -0.19
CA VAL A 58 13.44 -8.92 1.17
C VAL A 58 12.07 -9.61 1.18
N TYR A 59 12.09 -10.93 1.25
CA TYR A 59 10.89 -11.78 1.26
C TYR A 59 10.71 -12.44 2.63
N LEU A 60 10.26 -11.63 3.58
CA LEU A 60 10.11 -11.97 4.99
C LEU A 60 8.75 -11.52 5.54
N ALA A 61 8.30 -12.16 6.61
CA ALA A 61 7.29 -11.63 7.51
C ALA A 61 7.82 -10.36 8.22
N LYS A 62 6.96 -9.63 8.95
CA LYS A 62 7.41 -8.47 9.73
C LYS A 62 8.23 -8.93 10.94
N GLN A 63 9.50 -8.63 10.90
CA GLN A 63 10.47 -8.92 11.96
C GLN A 63 11.62 -7.91 11.89
N ILE A 64 12.52 -7.96 12.86
CA ILE A 64 13.62 -6.99 12.93
C ILE A 64 14.51 -7.05 11.69
N GLU A 65 14.81 -8.25 11.18
CA GLU A 65 15.63 -8.46 10.00
C GLU A 65 15.00 -7.83 8.74
N THR A 66 13.66 -7.74 8.66
CA THR A 66 12.97 -7.12 7.54
C THR A 66 13.26 -5.63 7.47
N VAL A 67 13.02 -4.91 8.57
CA VAL A 67 13.16 -3.44 8.61
C VAL A 67 14.62 -3.01 8.66
N SER A 68 15.49 -3.77 9.36
CA SER A 68 16.92 -3.49 9.37
C SER A 68 17.56 -3.71 8.00
N SER A 69 17.10 -4.70 7.23
CA SER A 69 17.59 -4.93 5.86
C SER A 69 17.25 -3.77 4.91
N PHE A 70 16.07 -3.15 5.01
CA PHE A 70 15.74 -1.99 4.18
C PHE A 70 16.72 -0.83 4.40
N LEU A 71 17.04 -0.56 5.66
CA LEU A 71 17.98 0.49 6.04
C LEU A 71 19.44 0.13 5.67
N ALA A 72 19.83 -1.12 5.89
CA ALA A 72 21.17 -1.61 5.57
C ALA A 72 21.44 -1.60 4.05
N VAL A 73 20.47 -2.01 3.25
CA VAL A 73 20.54 -1.93 1.78
C VAL A 73 20.71 -0.48 1.33
N SER A 74 19.92 0.45 1.90
CA SER A 74 20.05 1.88 1.65
C SER A 74 21.44 2.40 2.05
N GLN A 75 21.97 2.00 3.22
CA GLN A 75 23.29 2.41 3.70
C GLN A 75 24.42 1.87 2.83
N ALA A 76 24.25 0.67 2.30
CA ALA A 76 25.20 0.03 1.38
C ALA A 76 25.11 0.54 -0.07
N GLY A 77 24.22 1.50 -0.36
CA GLY A 77 24.01 2.09 -1.70
C GLY A 77 23.16 1.22 -2.63
N GLY A 78 22.50 0.19 -2.11
CA GLY A 78 21.59 -0.67 -2.86
C GLY A 78 20.15 -0.18 -2.86
N VAL A 79 19.31 -0.89 -3.60
CA VAL A 79 17.87 -0.65 -3.76
C VAL A 79 17.10 -1.80 -3.14
N PHE A 80 16.29 -1.57 -2.11
CA PHE A 80 15.52 -2.65 -1.51
C PHE A 80 14.21 -2.91 -2.27
N VAL A 81 13.85 -4.19 -2.36
CA VAL A 81 12.60 -4.65 -2.99
C VAL A 81 11.81 -5.45 -1.95
N PRO A 82 10.84 -4.82 -1.26
CA PRO A 82 10.03 -5.52 -0.28
C PRO A 82 9.04 -6.43 -1.00
N VAL A 83 9.23 -7.73 -0.89
CA VAL A 83 8.35 -8.74 -1.49
C VAL A 83 7.27 -9.12 -0.49
N ASN A 84 6.00 -9.02 -0.92
CA ASN A 84 4.88 -9.33 -0.04
C ASN A 84 4.93 -10.82 0.39
N PRO A 85 4.92 -11.10 1.70
CA PRO A 85 5.07 -12.47 2.22
C PRO A 85 3.95 -13.43 1.86
N VAL A 86 2.80 -12.96 1.33
CA VAL A 86 1.71 -13.84 0.91
C VAL A 86 1.82 -14.31 -0.55
N LEU A 87 2.79 -13.77 -1.32
CA LEU A 87 3.01 -14.15 -2.71
C LEU A 87 3.50 -15.60 -2.81
N LYS A 88 3.15 -16.25 -3.93
CA LYS A 88 3.56 -17.62 -4.25
C LYS A 88 4.86 -17.61 -5.08
N ALA A 89 5.52 -18.76 -5.16
CA ALA A 89 6.81 -18.92 -5.82
C ALA A 89 6.89 -18.29 -7.22
N ALA A 90 5.89 -18.53 -8.08
CA ALA A 90 5.87 -17.97 -9.43
C ALA A 90 5.84 -16.43 -9.45
N GLN A 91 5.09 -15.81 -8.53
CA GLN A 91 5.03 -14.36 -8.41
C GLN A 91 6.34 -13.78 -7.86
N VAL A 92 6.94 -14.46 -6.88
CA VAL A 92 8.24 -14.10 -6.34
C VAL A 92 9.31 -14.20 -7.43
N GLY A 93 9.37 -15.32 -8.15
CA GLY A 93 10.31 -15.51 -9.27
C GLY A 93 10.17 -14.43 -10.34
N TYR A 94 8.93 -14.06 -10.68
CA TYR A 94 8.69 -12.94 -11.59
C TYR A 94 9.31 -11.64 -11.09
N ILE A 95 9.07 -11.26 -9.84
CA ILE A 95 9.62 -10.02 -9.24
C ILE A 95 11.15 -10.06 -9.27
N LEU A 96 11.76 -11.17 -8.81
CA LEU A 96 13.22 -11.31 -8.75
C LEU A 96 13.87 -11.16 -10.13
N SER A 97 13.29 -11.79 -11.16
CA SER A 97 13.79 -11.71 -12.53
C SER A 97 13.51 -10.35 -13.17
N ASN A 98 12.29 -9.79 -12.99
CA ASN A 98 11.88 -8.53 -13.61
C ASN A 98 12.73 -7.35 -13.14
N CYS A 99 13.08 -7.27 -11.84
CA CYS A 99 13.90 -6.17 -11.33
C CYS A 99 15.38 -6.54 -11.13
N ASN A 100 15.85 -7.63 -11.74
CA ASN A 100 17.27 -8.01 -11.75
C ASN A 100 17.85 -8.08 -10.32
N VAL A 101 17.17 -8.83 -9.43
CA VAL A 101 17.60 -8.98 -8.04
C VAL A 101 18.91 -9.75 -7.96
N THR A 102 19.88 -9.21 -7.23
CA THR A 102 21.21 -9.82 -7.05
C THR A 102 21.34 -10.56 -5.73
N ILE A 103 20.64 -10.11 -4.68
CA ILE A 103 20.64 -10.72 -3.35
C ILE A 103 19.20 -10.91 -2.89
N LEU A 104 18.88 -12.08 -2.34
CA LEU A 104 17.61 -12.40 -1.70
C LEU A 104 17.80 -12.62 -0.21
N ILE A 105 17.05 -11.89 0.61
CA ILE A 105 16.95 -12.13 2.07
C ILE A 105 15.60 -12.78 2.33
N THR A 106 15.60 -13.98 2.90
CA THR A 106 14.41 -14.79 3.11
C THR A 106 14.48 -15.67 4.35
N SER A 107 13.47 -16.48 4.62
CA SER A 107 13.45 -17.47 5.68
C SER A 107 13.61 -18.89 5.14
N LYS A 108 14.04 -19.81 5.99
CA LYS A 108 14.21 -21.23 5.63
C LYS A 108 12.93 -21.84 5.06
N ASN A 109 11.80 -21.58 5.73
CA ASN A 109 10.51 -22.15 5.31
C ASN A 109 10.07 -21.63 3.93
N ARG A 110 10.39 -20.38 3.60
CA ARG A 110 10.08 -19.77 2.29
C ARG A 110 11.00 -20.29 1.21
N LEU A 111 12.29 -20.45 1.52
CA LEU A 111 13.28 -20.94 0.57
C LEU A 111 12.92 -22.32 0.02
N ALA A 112 12.38 -23.21 0.86
CA ALA A 112 11.99 -24.56 0.45
C ALA A 112 10.99 -24.57 -0.74
N GLY A 113 10.11 -23.57 -0.83
CA GLY A 113 9.16 -23.42 -1.92
C GLY A 113 9.67 -22.63 -3.13
N LEU A 114 10.92 -22.12 -3.08
CA LEU A 114 11.46 -21.24 -4.10
C LEU A 114 12.55 -21.87 -4.97
N ALA A 115 13.08 -23.06 -4.63
CA ALA A 115 14.28 -23.62 -5.24
C ALA A 115 14.28 -23.60 -6.78
N GLU A 116 13.19 -24.01 -7.40
CA GLU A 116 13.04 -24.03 -8.87
C GLU A 116 13.05 -22.62 -9.48
N VAL A 117 12.29 -21.68 -8.90
CA VAL A 117 12.20 -20.32 -9.46
C VAL A 117 13.48 -19.53 -9.25
N LEU A 118 14.23 -19.79 -8.16
CA LEU A 118 15.52 -19.13 -7.92
C LEU A 118 16.59 -19.58 -8.91
N ALA A 119 16.56 -20.84 -9.36
CA ALA A 119 17.45 -21.34 -10.41
C ALA A 119 17.26 -20.57 -11.74
N ALA A 120 16.04 -20.10 -12.01
CA ALA A 120 15.69 -19.34 -13.21
C ALA A 120 15.98 -17.83 -13.11
N CYS A 121 16.44 -17.32 -11.95
CA CYS A 121 16.79 -15.91 -11.75
C CYS A 121 18.28 -15.66 -12.10
N PRO A 122 18.61 -15.10 -13.28
CA PRO A 122 19.99 -15.07 -13.77
C PRO A 122 20.90 -14.15 -12.96
N ASP A 123 20.39 -13.03 -12.48
CA ASP A 123 21.17 -12.02 -11.76
C ASP A 123 21.37 -12.36 -10.27
N LEU A 124 20.53 -13.24 -9.74
CA LEU A 124 20.62 -13.65 -8.33
C LEU A 124 21.89 -14.48 -8.10
N HIS A 125 22.77 -14.02 -7.22
CA HIS A 125 24.00 -14.74 -6.85
C HIS A 125 24.09 -15.10 -5.37
N THR A 126 23.33 -14.42 -4.49
CA THR A 126 23.40 -14.63 -3.04
C THR A 126 22.02 -14.77 -2.42
N VAL A 127 21.87 -15.74 -1.53
CA VAL A 127 20.66 -15.94 -0.71
C VAL A 127 21.07 -15.89 0.76
N ILE A 128 20.36 -15.06 1.56
CA ILE A 128 20.59 -14.90 2.99
C ILE A 128 19.34 -15.38 3.73
N ILE A 129 19.55 -16.28 4.72
CA ILE A 129 18.48 -16.92 5.49
C ILE A 129 18.52 -16.43 6.92
N THR A 130 17.39 -15.92 7.43
CA THR A 130 17.32 -15.24 8.74
C THR A 130 17.31 -16.17 9.96
N GLU A 131 17.08 -17.48 9.77
CA GLU A 131 17.13 -18.45 10.86
C GLU A 131 18.55 -18.94 11.16
N ALA A 132 18.74 -19.47 12.36
CA ALA A 132 20.03 -19.94 12.85
C ALA A 132 20.61 -21.13 12.05
N GLU A 133 21.92 -21.26 12.11
CA GLU A 133 22.84 -21.91 11.21
C GLU A 133 22.84 -23.43 11.14
N GLU A 134 22.33 -24.13 12.13
CA GLU A 134 22.57 -25.59 12.27
C GLU A 134 21.70 -26.47 11.38
N ALA A 135 20.80 -25.90 10.61
CA ALA A 135 19.95 -26.65 9.71
C ALA A 135 20.53 -26.63 8.29
N ALA A 136 20.78 -27.78 7.70
CA ALA A 136 21.12 -27.90 6.29
C ALA A 136 20.10 -27.13 5.44
N TYR A 137 20.56 -26.08 4.78
CA TYR A 137 19.75 -25.33 3.84
C TYR A 137 19.63 -26.13 2.54
N PRO A 138 18.46 -26.14 1.87
CA PRO A 138 18.38 -26.73 0.56
C PRO A 138 19.37 -26.01 -0.37
N PRO A 139 20.20 -26.75 -1.13
CA PRO A 139 21.11 -26.14 -2.07
C PRO A 139 20.34 -25.35 -3.13
N VAL A 140 20.73 -24.11 -3.35
CA VAL A 140 20.22 -23.31 -4.46
C VAL A 140 21.27 -23.33 -5.56
N ALA A 141 20.97 -23.95 -6.68
CA ALA A 141 21.93 -24.19 -7.76
C ALA A 141 22.64 -22.89 -8.18
N ALA A 142 23.98 -22.93 -8.20
CA ALA A 142 24.87 -21.85 -8.59
C ALA A 142 24.74 -20.53 -7.77
N LYS A 143 24.24 -20.57 -6.53
CA LYS A 143 24.10 -19.40 -5.66
C LYS A 143 24.89 -19.63 -4.34
N ALA A 144 25.48 -18.54 -3.81
CA ALA A 144 25.99 -18.54 -2.45
C ALA A 144 24.83 -18.47 -1.46
N VAL A 145 24.84 -19.29 -0.40
CA VAL A 145 23.81 -19.33 0.63
C VAL A 145 24.45 -19.08 1.98
N PHE A 146 23.97 -18.05 2.71
CA PHE A 146 24.43 -17.71 4.04
C PHE A 146 23.28 -17.81 5.04
N GLY A 147 23.54 -18.41 6.20
CA GLY A 147 22.72 -18.19 7.40
C GLY A 147 22.99 -16.80 7.97
N TRP A 148 22.07 -16.29 8.80
CA TRP A 148 22.12 -14.90 9.28
C TRP A 148 23.42 -14.54 9.99
N GLN A 149 23.89 -15.40 10.91
CA GLN A 149 25.12 -15.13 11.66
C GLN A 149 26.36 -15.21 10.77
N ALA A 150 26.42 -16.20 9.87
CA ALA A 150 27.48 -16.34 8.90
C ALA A 150 27.53 -15.15 7.92
N PHE A 151 26.35 -14.61 7.53
CA PHE A 151 26.25 -13.39 6.75
C PHE A 151 26.79 -12.19 7.53
N LEU A 152 26.35 -11.98 8.77
CA LEU A 152 26.83 -10.87 9.60
C LEU A 152 28.33 -10.94 9.88
N ALA A 153 28.88 -12.15 9.97
CA ALA A 153 30.34 -12.39 10.15
C ALA A 153 31.16 -12.00 8.91
N GLN A 154 30.54 -11.82 7.72
CA GLN A 154 31.24 -11.30 6.53
C GLN A 154 31.54 -9.80 6.62
N ALA A 155 31.00 -9.08 7.63
CA ALA A 155 31.21 -7.65 7.77
C ALA A 155 32.70 -7.29 7.78
N ALA A 156 33.12 -6.54 6.77
CA ALA A 156 34.50 -6.09 6.55
C ALA A 156 34.55 -4.54 6.55
N ASP A 157 35.62 -3.98 6.01
CA ASP A 157 35.74 -2.55 5.81
C ASP A 157 34.58 -2.02 4.95
N PHE A 158 34.06 -0.85 5.34
CA PHE A 158 32.91 -0.24 4.69
C PHE A 158 33.33 0.96 3.85
N THR A 159 32.99 0.92 2.57
CA THR A 159 33.13 2.06 1.68
C THR A 159 31.78 2.76 1.57
N VAL A 160 31.72 4.03 1.99
CA VAL A 160 30.50 4.84 1.85
C VAL A 160 30.21 5.06 0.37
N PRO A 161 29.07 4.57 -0.14
CA PRO A 161 28.75 4.76 -1.55
C PRO A 161 28.37 6.23 -1.83
N PRO A 162 28.69 6.76 -3.02
CA PRO A 162 28.33 8.13 -3.40
C PRO A 162 26.83 8.18 -3.81
N THR A 163 25.95 8.13 -2.81
CA THR A 163 24.49 8.13 -3.01
C THR A 163 23.91 9.52 -2.79
N ILE A 164 22.99 9.93 -3.66
CA ILE A 164 22.24 11.18 -3.56
C ILE A 164 20.74 10.93 -3.39
N ASP A 165 19.99 11.95 -3.01
CA ASP A 165 18.56 11.83 -2.68
C ASP A 165 17.66 11.45 -3.87
N THR A 166 18.11 11.74 -5.09
CA THR A 166 17.43 11.33 -6.33
C THR A 166 17.73 9.90 -6.78
N ASP A 167 18.70 9.23 -6.16
CA ASP A 167 18.97 7.82 -6.46
C ASP A 167 17.80 6.93 -6.03
N MET A 168 17.70 5.77 -6.69
CA MET A 168 16.71 4.76 -6.33
C MET A 168 16.94 4.26 -4.91
N ALA A 169 15.88 4.25 -4.11
CA ALA A 169 15.89 3.67 -2.77
C ALA A 169 15.14 2.33 -2.72
N ALA A 170 14.01 2.24 -3.45
CA ALA A 170 13.15 1.06 -3.43
C ALA A 170 12.47 0.82 -4.77
N ILE A 171 12.04 -0.44 -5.01
CA ILE A 171 11.09 -0.77 -6.05
C ILE A 171 9.89 -1.46 -5.39
N LEU A 172 8.71 -0.83 -5.48
CA LEU A 172 7.46 -1.33 -4.89
C LEU A 172 6.58 -1.94 -5.97
N TYR A 173 6.27 -3.24 -5.86
CA TYR A 173 5.43 -3.92 -6.84
C TYR A 173 3.95 -3.74 -6.56
N THR A 174 3.22 -3.23 -7.55
CA THR A 174 1.77 -3.07 -7.53
C THR A 174 1.09 -4.07 -8.47
N SER A 175 -0.16 -4.45 -8.17
CA SER A 175 -0.97 -5.24 -9.09
C SER A 175 -1.33 -4.39 -10.32
N GLY A 176 -0.79 -4.75 -11.47
CA GLY A 176 -1.08 -4.06 -12.73
C GLY A 176 -2.44 -4.45 -13.32
N SER A 177 -3.10 -3.51 -14.02
CA SER A 177 -4.33 -3.78 -14.81
C SER A 177 -4.10 -4.82 -15.92
N THR A 178 -2.86 -4.97 -16.39
CA THR A 178 -2.45 -5.93 -17.45
C THR A 178 -2.17 -7.35 -16.94
N GLY A 179 -2.34 -7.64 -15.64
CA GLY A 179 -2.16 -8.97 -15.05
C GLY A 179 -0.78 -9.25 -14.46
N LYS A 180 0.29 -8.62 -14.92
CA LYS A 180 1.62 -8.74 -14.31
C LYS A 180 1.88 -7.59 -13.34
N PRO A 181 2.49 -7.84 -12.16
CA PRO A 181 2.87 -6.77 -11.23
C PRO A 181 3.87 -5.81 -11.88
N LYS A 182 3.74 -4.50 -11.58
CA LYS A 182 4.63 -3.44 -12.05
C LYS A 182 5.47 -2.91 -10.90
N GLY A 183 6.77 -2.77 -11.10
CA GLY A 183 7.71 -2.24 -10.11
C GLY A 183 7.78 -0.71 -10.19
N VAL A 184 7.16 -0.01 -9.25
CA VAL A 184 7.27 1.45 -9.12
C VAL A 184 8.60 1.80 -8.51
N VAL A 185 9.41 2.60 -9.21
CA VAL A 185 10.75 3.02 -8.78
C VAL A 185 10.65 4.25 -7.91
N ILE A 186 11.08 4.14 -6.65
CA ILE A 186 10.98 5.17 -5.62
C ILE A 186 12.38 5.66 -5.25
N SER A 187 12.59 6.97 -5.29
CA SER A 187 13.85 7.60 -4.85
C SER A 187 13.89 7.78 -3.33
N HIS A 188 15.09 8.03 -2.79
CA HIS A 188 15.25 8.46 -1.39
C HIS A 188 14.42 9.72 -1.11
N ARG A 189 14.44 10.70 -2.03
CA ARG A 189 13.66 11.94 -1.92
C ARG A 189 12.17 11.66 -1.76
N ASN A 190 11.60 10.74 -2.53
CA ASN A 190 10.18 10.39 -2.43
C ASN A 190 9.83 9.83 -1.04
N LEU A 191 10.63 8.89 -0.52
CA LEU A 191 10.40 8.27 0.80
C LEU A 191 10.53 9.30 1.93
N ILE A 192 11.57 10.14 1.89
CA ILE A 192 11.83 11.15 2.90
C ILE A 192 10.75 12.24 2.89
N THR A 193 10.43 12.78 1.71
CA THR A 193 9.35 13.78 1.58
C THR A 193 8.02 13.21 2.02
N GLY A 194 7.73 11.95 1.67
CA GLY A 194 6.52 11.25 2.11
C GLY A 194 6.44 11.10 3.64
N ALA A 195 7.56 10.75 4.28
CA ALA A 195 7.62 10.66 5.74
C ALA A 195 7.40 12.04 6.40
N TYR A 196 8.02 13.11 5.88
CA TYR A 196 7.79 14.48 6.38
C TYR A 196 6.34 14.91 6.22
N SER A 197 5.80 14.82 5.00
CA SER A 197 4.45 15.28 4.68
C SER A 197 3.40 14.58 5.55
N VAL A 198 3.49 13.25 5.68
CA VAL A 198 2.52 12.47 6.47
C VAL A 198 2.66 12.73 7.95
N SER A 199 3.89 12.79 8.48
CA SER A 199 4.11 13.03 9.91
C SER A 199 3.67 14.43 10.34
N GLU A 200 3.69 15.41 9.44
CA GLU A 200 3.25 16.78 9.71
C GLU A 200 1.75 16.85 9.97
N TYR A 201 0.91 16.43 9.00
CA TYR A 201 -0.55 16.56 9.19
C TYR A 201 -1.14 15.57 10.21
N LEU A 202 -0.48 14.42 10.47
CA LEU A 202 -0.87 13.51 11.54
C LEU A 202 -0.39 13.96 12.92
N GLY A 203 0.53 14.93 13.00
CA GLY A 203 1.15 15.40 14.23
C GLY A 203 1.93 14.29 14.93
N ILE A 204 2.68 13.46 14.17
CA ILE A 204 3.49 12.37 14.73
C ILE A 204 4.68 12.96 15.48
N GLY A 205 4.92 12.48 16.69
CA GLY A 205 6.00 12.90 17.58
C GLY A 205 6.78 11.75 18.19
N PRO A 206 7.76 12.09 19.03
CA PRO A 206 8.70 11.11 19.57
C PRO A 206 8.11 10.17 20.66
N THR A 207 6.90 10.43 21.10
CA THR A 207 6.16 9.56 22.03
C THR A 207 5.18 8.62 21.33
N ASP A 208 5.07 8.74 20.01
CA ASP A 208 4.13 7.92 19.26
C ASP A 208 4.60 6.47 19.08
N ARG A 209 3.63 5.57 19.13
CA ARG A 209 3.77 4.14 18.90
C ARG A 209 2.85 3.75 17.75
N LEU A 210 3.44 3.47 16.59
CA LEU A 210 2.70 3.18 15.37
C LEU A 210 2.59 1.69 15.13
N LEU A 211 1.36 1.17 14.97
CA LEU A 211 1.15 -0.25 14.69
C LEU A 211 1.26 -0.54 13.19
N ALA A 212 2.31 -1.25 12.79
CA ALA A 212 2.53 -1.66 11.42
C ALA A 212 1.79 -2.97 11.10
N VAL A 213 0.50 -2.90 10.77
CA VAL A 213 -0.33 -4.05 10.38
C VAL A 213 -0.31 -4.31 8.87
N LEU A 214 -0.12 -3.27 8.06
CA LEU A 214 -0.10 -3.38 6.60
C LEU A 214 1.24 -3.92 6.09
N PRO A 215 1.27 -4.62 4.94
CA PRO A 215 2.53 -5.10 4.36
C PRO A 215 3.49 -3.96 4.01
N PHE A 216 4.78 -4.14 4.23
CA PHE A 216 5.82 -3.17 3.85
C PHE A 216 6.09 -3.11 2.33
N SER A 217 5.60 -4.08 1.57
CA SER A 217 5.56 -4.02 0.10
C SER A 217 4.50 -3.05 -0.45
N PHE A 218 3.69 -2.49 0.43
CA PHE A 218 2.71 -1.47 0.15
C PHE A 218 3.19 -0.14 0.74
N ASP A 219 3.22 0.93 -0.05
CA ASP A 219 3.71 2.25 0.35
C ASP A 219 3.08 2.77 1.65
N TYR A 220 1.78 2.52 1.83
CA TYR A 220 1.04 2.89 3.03
C TYR A 220 1.53 2.15 4.29
N GLY A 221 1.87 0.86 4.15
CA GLY A 221 2.48 0.08 5.24
C GLY A 221 3.91 0.54 5.54
N LEU A 222 4.74 0.71 4.50
CA LEU A 222 6.12 1.17 4.63
C LEU A 222 6.19 2.55 5.31
N ASN A 223 5.23 3.43 5.03
CA ASN A 223 5.20 4.77 5.60
C ASN A 223 5.02 4.78 7.13
N GLN A 224 4.38 3.77 7.75
CA GLN A 224 4.31 3.66 9.20
C GLN A 224 5.70 3.54 9.83
N PHE A 225 6.58 2.77 9.19
CA PHE A 225 7.96 2.60 9.61
C PHE A 225 8.78 3.88 9.39
N THR A 226 8.72 4.50 8.21
CA THR A 226 9.53 5.68 7.90
C THR A 226 9.13 6.90 8.72
N THR A 227 7.83 7.12 8.98
CA THR A 227 7.35 8.24 9.82
C THR A 227 7.73 8.04 11.30
N ALA A 228 7.65 6.81 11.83
CA ALA A 228 8.11 6.52 13.19
C ALA A 228 9.60 6.86 13.35
N LEU A 229 10.46 6.38 12.45
CA LEU A 229 11.90 6.66 12.50
C LEU A 229 12.20 8.16 12.38
N LEU A 230 11.56 8.86 11.44
CA LEU A 230 11.78 10.30 11.23
C LEU A 230 11.47 11.11 12.49
N LYS A 231 10.45 10.74 13.23
CA LYS A 231 9.96 11.50 14.39
C LYS A 231 10.49 11.00 15.73
N GLY A 232 11.31 9.95 15.73
CA GLY A 232 11.85 9.37 16.96
C GLY A 232 10.83 8.58 17.77
N GLY A 233 9.73 8.16 17.14
CA GLY A 233 8.71 7.30 17.71
C GLY A 233 9.08 5.82 17.60
N CYS A 234 8.15 4.96 17.98
CA CYS A 234 8.31 3.50 17.96
C CYS A 234 7.41 2.88 16.87
N CYS A 235 7.96 2.00 16.03
CA CYS A 235 7.19 1.18 15.11
C CYS A 235 7.00 -0.22 15.69
N VAL A 236 5.75 -0.60 15.97
CA VAL A 236 5.39 -1.93 16.51
C VAL A 236 5.00 -2.84 15.35
N LEU A 237 5.77 -3.90 15.15
CA LEU A 237 5.59 -4.85 14.05
C LEU A 237 4.54 -5.91 14.41
N LEU A 238 3.51 -6.05 13.60
CA LEU A 238 2.47 -7.05 13.81
C LEU A 238 2.09 -7.74 12.50
N ASP A 239 2.27 -9.06 12.45
CA ASP A 239 1.57 -9.94 11.52
C ASP A 239 0.39 -10.58 12.27
N TYR A 240 -0.83 -10.24 11.90
CA TYR A 240 -2.04 -10.72 12.55
C TYR A 240 -2.70 -11.84 11.74
N LEU A 241 -3.34 -12.77 12.42
CA LEU A 241 -4.16 -13.82 11.80
C LEU A 241 -5.65 -13.47 11.90
N LEU A 242 -6.06 -12.90 13.02
CA LEU A 242 -7.44 -12.53 13.30
C LEU A 242 -7.56 -11.03 13.58
N PRO A 243 -8.65 -10.38 13.21
CA PRO A 243 -8.86 -8.95 13.49
C PRO A 243 -8.72 -8.58 14.97
N ARG A 244 -9.11 -9.50 15.88
CA ARG A 244 -8.94 -9.31 17.31
C ARG A 244 -7.48 -9.14 17.75
N ASP A 245 -6.53 -9.72 17.01
CA ASP A 245 -5.10 -9.60 17.34
C ASP A 245 -4.65 -8.15 17.21
N VAL A 246 -5.23 -7.41 16.25
CA VAL A 246 -4.96 -5.99 16.04
C VAL A 246 -5.44 -5.18 17.24
N VAL A 247 -6.71 -5.36 17.68
CA VAL A 247 -7.24 -4.57 18.80
C VAL A 247 -6.58 -4.94 20.14
N LEU A 248 -6.17 -6.19 20.32
CA LEU A 248 -5.38 -6.60 21.49
C LEU A 248 -3.99 -5.93 21.48
N ALA A 249 -3.37 -5.81 20.32
CA ALA A 249 -2.09 -5.12 20.16
C ALA A 249 -2.20 -3.61 20.45
N LEU A 250 -3.34 -2.96 20.09
CA LEU A 250 -3.59 -1.56 20.45
C LEU A 250 -3.47 -1.35 21.97
N ALA A 251 -4.10 -2.20 22.76
CA ALA A 251 -4.05 -2.13 24.23
C ALA A 251 -2.67 -2.54 24.77
N LEU A 252 -2.14 -3.71 24.34
CA LEU A 252 -0.90 -4.29 24.87
C LEU A 252 0.31 -3.37 24.68
N TYR A 253 0.42 -2.76 23.49
CA TYR A 253 1.57 -1.92 23.13
C TYR A 253 1.29 -0.43 23.28
N GLN A 254 0.11 -0.04 23.81
CA GLN A 254 -0.32 1.35 23.96
C GLN A 254 -0.15 2.16 22.67
N ILE A 255 -0.72 1.65 21.61
CA ILE A 255 -0.59 2.21 20.26
C ILE A 255 -1.29 3.56 20.17
N THR A 256 -0.59 4.54 19.62
CA THR A 256 -1.10 5.92 19.45
C THR A 256 -1.61 6.19 18.03
N GLY A 257 -1.15 5.41 17.04
CA GLY A 257 -1.55 5.56 15.64
C GLY A 257 -1.79 4.22 14.95
N LEU A 258 -2.97 4.09 14.30
CA LEU A 258 -3.35 2.89 13.52
C LEU A 258 -3.70 3.27 12.08
N ALA A 259 -3.00 2.63 11.15
CA ALA A 259 -3.27 2.73 9.71
C ALA A 259 -3.91 1.43 9.20
N ALA A 260 -5.06 1.53 8.52
CA ALA A 260 -5.70 0.37 7.92
C ALA A 260 -6.41 0.70 6.61
N VAL A 261 -6.72 -0.34 5.84
CA VAL A 261 -7.51 -0.28 4.61
C VAL A 261 -8.97 -0.62 4.90
N PRO A 262 -9.95 -0.23 4.04
CA PRO A 262 -11.37 -0.47 4.30
C PRO A 262 -11.75 -1.90 4.69
N PRO A 263 -11.19 -2.96 4.05
CA PRO A 263 -11.49 -4.33 4.47
C PRO A 263 -11.06 -4.67 5.90
N LEU A 264 -9.93 -4.13 6.35
CA LEU A 264 -9.51 -4.32 7.74
C LEU A 264 -10.41 -3.51 8.69
N TRP A 265 -10.79 -2.27 8.32
CA TRP A 265 -11.73 -1.47 9.11
C TRP A 265 -13.09 -2.17 9.26
N ALA A 266 -13.61 -2.79 8.19
CA ALA A 266 -14.85 -3.57 8.24
C ALA A 266 -14.75 -4.74 9.23
N GLN A 267 -13.63 -5.43 9.27
CA GLN A 267 -13.38 -6.50 10.24
C GLN A 267 -13.25 -5.96 11.68
N LEU A 268 -12.52 -4.86 11.87
CA LEU A 268 -12.32 -4.23 13.19
C LEU A 268 -13.62 -3.64 13.76
N ALA A 269 -14.55 -3.21 12.92
CA ALA A 269 -15.86 -2.74 13.35
C ALA A 269 -16.68 -3.84 14.05
N ASN A 270 -16.48 -5.10 13.64
CA ASN A 270 -17.24 -6.26 14.12
C ASN A 270 -16.60 -7.00 15.32
N VAL A 271 -15.46 -6.53 15.83
CA VAL A 271 -14.85 -7.12 17.04
C VAL A 271 -15.01 -6.20 18.25
N ASN A 272 -14.97 -6.80 19.45
CA ASN A 272 -14.94 -6.03 20.69
C ASN A 272 -13.54 -5.43 20.88
N TRP A 273 -13.50 -4.16 21.22
CA TRP A 273 -12.27 -3.45 21.55
C TRP A 273 -12.07 -3.47 23.06
N PRO A 274 -10.85 -3.77 23.54
CA PRO A 274 -10.54 -3.68 24.96
C PRO A 274 -10.78 -2.28 25.53
N ASP A 275 -11.15 -2.22 26.81
CA ASP A 275 -11.26 -0.95 27.52
C ASP A 275 -9.90 -0.23 27.59
N GLY A 276 -9.92 1.08 27.68
CA GLY A 276 -8.73 1.92 27.84
C GLY A 276 -8.02 2.31 26.54
N ILE A 277 -8.34 1.72 25.38
CA ILE A 277 -7.71 2.11 24.11
C ILE A 277 -7.91 3.61 23.81
N ASN A 278 -9.08 4.15 24.14
CA ASN A 278 -9.40 5.55 23.92
C ASN A 278 -8.49 6.52 24.69
N SER A 279 -7.81 6.07 25.74
CA SER A 279 -6.90 6.92 26.53
C SER A 279 -5.54 7.18 25.86
N HIS A 280 -5.16 6.38 24.85
CA HIS A 280 -3.86 6.50 24.21
C HIS A 280 -3.90 6.50 22.67
N LEU A 281 -4.92 5.93 22.04
CA LEU A 281 -5.05 5.95 20.59
C LEU A 281 -5.43 7.37 20.11
N ARG A 282 -4.47 8.09 19.55
CA ARG A 282 -4.63 9.50 19.17
C ARG A 282 -5.24 9.69 17.79
N TYR A 283 -4.90 8.80 16.85
CA TYR A 283 -5.40 8.89 15.48
C TYR A 283 -5.51 7.53 14.79
N MET A 284 -6.39 7.50 13.83
CA MET A 284 -6.60 6.41 12.87
C MET A 284 -6.58 6.96 11.45
N THR A 285 -6.13 6.15 10.51
CA THR A 285 -6.07 6.57 9.10
C THR A 285 -6.65 5.49 8.19
N ASN A 286 -7.36 5.91 7.14
CA ASN A 286 -7.83 5.05 6.07
C ASN A 286 -7.24 5.50 4.73
N SER A 287 -6.77 4.55 3.94
CA SER A 287 -6.38 4.76 2.54
C SER A 287 -6.53 3.47 1.74
N GLY A 288 -6.29 3.56 0.43
CA GLY A 288 -6.32 2.39 -0.43
C GLY A 288 -7.71 1.95 -0.89
N GLY A 289 -8.75 2.68 -0.51
CA GLY A 289 -10.14 2.52 -0.92
C GLY A 289 -11.05 3.48 -0.18
N LYS A 290 -12.28 3.70 -0.72
CA LYS A 290 -13.30 4.52 -0.06
C LYS A 290 -13.72 3.85 1.25
N MET A 291 -13.76 4.62 2.33
CA MET A 291 -14.24 4.17 3.64
C MET A 291 -15.77 4.23 3.68
N PRO A 292 -16.48 3.10 3.88
CA PRO A 292 -17.93 3.13 4.01
C PRO A 292 -18.37 3.93 5.24
N LYS A 293 -19.37 4.80 5.10
CA LYS A 293 -19.83 5.71 6.16
C LYS A 293 -20.30 4.97 7.43
N ALA A 294 -21.02 3.87 7.25
CA ALA A 294 -21.50 3.06 8.38
C ALA A 294 -20.33 2.46 9.19
N ILE A 295 -19.28 1.96 8.51
CA ILE A 295 -18.09 1.42 9.15
C ILE A 295 -17.32 2.54 9.87
N LEU A 296 -17.16 3.69 9.22
CA LEU A 296 -16.53 4.87 9.82
C LEU A 296 -17.24 5.31 11.10
N ALA A 297 -18.57 5.41 11.08
CA ALA A 297 -19.37 5.76 12.25
C ALA A 297 -19.19 4.74 13.39
N THR A 298 -19.21 3.44 13.07
CA THR A 298 -19.00 2.38 14.06
C THR A 298 -17.62 2.45 14.71
N ILE A 299 -16.56 2.67 13.92
CA ILE A 299 -15.19 2.77 14.44
C ILE A 299 -15.04 4.03 15.32
N ARG A 300 -15.53 5.19 14.87
CA ARG A 300 -15.47 6.44 15.64
C ARG A 300 -16.22 6.33 16.98
N ALA A 301 -17.33 5.60 17.02
CA ALA A 301 -18.07 5.37 18.26
C ALA A 301 -17.30 4.51 19.28
N LYS A 302 -16.39 3.63 18.85
CA LYS A 302 -15.54 2.80 19.75
C LYS A 302 -14.43 3.61 20.43
N VAL A 303 -13.90 4.64 19.75
CA VAL A 303 -12.79 5.49 20.22
C VAL A 303 -13.06 6.95 19.85
N PRO A 304 -14.00 7.60 20.55
CA PRO A 304 -14.51 8.93 20.18
C PRO A 304 -13.46 10.05 20.24
N ASP A 305 -12.41 9.90 21.06
CA ASP A 305 -11.35 10.90 21.19
C ASP A 305 -10.26 10.78 20.13
N ALA A 306 -10.19 9.64 19.43
CA ALA A 306 -9.21 9.42 18.38
C ALA A 306 -9.61 10.13 17.08
N ARG A 307 -8.70 10.93 16.53
CA ARG A 307 -8.91 11.61 15.26
C ARG A 307 -8.89 10.60 14.10
N PHE A 308 -9.83 10.67 13.17
CA PHE A 308 -9.85 9.81 11.99
C PHE A 308 -9.51 10.61 10.74
N PHE A 309 -8.55 10.15 9.93
CA PHE A 309 -8.12 10.79 8.69
C PHE A 309 -8.51 9.91 7.50
N LEU A 310 -9.29 10.46 6.57
CA LEU A 310 -9.53 9.85 5.27
C LEU A 310 -8.45 10.33 4.31
N MET A 311 -7.78 9.39 3.64
CA MET A 311 -6.64 9.69 2.78
C MET A 311 -6.79 8.99 1.44
N TYR A 312 -6.20 9.60 0.41
CA TYR A 312 -6.06 9.00 -0.91
C TYR A 312 -4.60 9.09 -1.35
N GLY A 313 -4.15 8.10 -2.10
CA GLY A 313 -2.83 8.05 -2.70
C GLY A 313 -2.68 6.88 -3.66
N LEU A 314 -1.60 6.91 -4.41
CA LEU A 314 -1.19 5.88 -5.35
C LEU A 314 0.31 5.68 -5.20
N THR A 315 0.80 4.49 -5.45
CA THR A 315 2.21 4.15 -5.23
C THR A 315 3.14 4.99 -6.11
N GLU A 316 2.67 5.41 -7.30
CA GLU A 316 3.38 6.27 -8.25
C GLU A 316 3.63 7.70 -7.72
N ALA A 317 2.91 8.11 -6.67
CA ALA A 317 3.06 9.41 -6.01
C ALA A 317 3.01 9.31 -4.48
N PHE A 318 3.20 8.12 -3.94
CA PHE A 318 3.29 7.76 -2.53
C PHE A 318 2.04 8.13 -1.70
N ARG A 319 1.65 9.41 -1.62
CA ARG A 319 0.45 9.91 -0.95
C ARG A 319 0.01 11.21 -1.62
N SER A 320 -1.28 11.39 -1.84
CA SER A 320 -1.77 12.56 -2.58
C SER A 320 -2.61 13.51 -1.73
N THR A 321 -3.61 13.00 -1.01
CA THR A 321 -4.54 13.85 -0.26
C THR A 321 -4.87 13.30 1.12
N TYR A 322 -5.35 14.20 2.00
CA TYR A 322 -5.99 13.85 3.26
C TYR A 322 -7.16 14.78 3.55
N LEU A 323 -8.17 14.25 4.21
CA LEU A 323 -9.29 15.00 4.77
C LEU A 323 -9.01 15.23 6.25
N PRO A 324 -8.93 16.49 6.73
CA PRO A 324 -8.81 16.79 8.14
C PRO A 324 -9.99 16.20 8.94
N PRO A 325 -9.78 15.67 10.15
CA PRO A 325 -10.82 15.00 10.95
C PRO A 325 -12.07 15.86 11.19
N GLU A 326 -11.91 17.16 11.37
CA GLU A 326 -12.99 18.14 11.56
C GLU A 326 -13.87 18.34 10.33
N GLN A 327 -13.41 17.90 9.17
CA GLN A 327 -14.17 17.98 7.91
C GLN A 327 -14.99 16.73 7.61
N ILE A 328 -14.81 15.64 8.35
CA ILE A 328 -15.45 14.34 8.04
C ILE A 328 -16.98 14.45 8.08
N ASP A 329 -17.53 15.14 9.06
CA ASP A 329 -18.98 15.27 9.22
C ASP A 329 -19.58 16.29 8.23
N LEU A 330 -18.79 17.25 7.77
CA LEU A 330 -19.18 18.24 6.77
C LEU A 330 -19.03 17.71 5.33
N ARG A 331 -18.01 16.89 5.08
CA ARG A 331 -17.63 16.38 3.74
C ARG A 331 -17.32 14.88 3.78
N PRO A 332 -18.28 14.03 4.16
CA PRO A 332 -18.04 12.61 4.42
C PRO A 332 -17.61 11.81 3.18
N ASP A 333 -17.82 12.34 1.99
CA ASP A 333 -17.44 11.71 0.71
C ASP A 333 -16.13 12.26 0.12
N SER A 334 -15.55 13.29 0.75
CA SER A 334 -14.32 13.89 0.25
C SER A 334 -13.09 13.06 0.63
N MET A 335 -12.13 13.00 -0.27
CA MET A 335 -10.79 12.49 0.01
C MET A 335 -9.80 13.59 0.41
N GLY A 336 -10.30 14.81 0.67
CA GLY A 336 -9.55 15.93 1.19
C GLY A 336 -8.87 16.79 0.15
N LYS A 337 -7.79 17.45 0.56
CA LYS A 337 -6.92 18.31 -0.24
C LYS A 337 -5.52 17.73 -0.32
N ALA A 338 -4.68 18.31 -1.19
CA ALA A 338 -3.28 17.92 -1.33
C ALA A 338 -2.54 17.92 0.02
N ILE A 339 -1.68 16.93 0.21
CA ILE A 339 -0.75 16.90 1.35
C ILE A 339 0.38 17.94 1.18
N PRO A 340 1.13 18.28 2.22
CA PRO A 340 2.35 19.09 2.07
C PRO A 340 3.30 18.51 1.02
N ASN A 341 3.98 19.37 0.27
CA ASN A 341 4.91 19.04 -0.82
C ASN A 341 4.28 18.38 -2.06
N ALA A 342 2.95 18.44 -2.20
CA ALA A 342 2.22 17.97 -3.37
C ALA A 342 1.25 19.05 -3.87
N GLU A 343 1.03 19.08 -5.17
CA GLU A 343 -0.08 19.79 -5.78
C GLU A 343 -0.94 18.79 -6.56
N ILE A 344 -2.25 18.90 -6.37
CA ILE A 344 -3.24 18.08 -7.08
C ILE A 344 -4.08 18.98 -7.96
N VAL A 345 -4.08 18.70 -9.25
CA VAL A 345 -4.92 19.37 -10.23
C VAL A 345 -5.90 18.38 -10.87
N VAL A 346 -7.05 18.87 -11.31
CA VAL A 346 -8.07 18.12 -12.04
C VAL A 346 -8.09 18.61 -13.47
N VAL A 347 -7.90 17.73 -14.43
CA VAL A 347 -7.70 18.10 -15.83
C VAL A 347 -8.65 17.37 -16.77
N ARG A 348 -9.02 18.05 -17.86
CA ARG A 348 -9.73 17.46 -19.00
C ARG A 348 -8.80 16.56 -19.82
N GLU A 349 -9.34 15.87 -20.79
CA GLU A 349 -8.55 15.01 -21.71
C GLU A 349 -7.52 15.79 -22.54
N ASP A 350 -7.76 17.07 -22.80
CA ASP A 350 -6.84 17.98 -23.50
C ASP A 350 -5.74 18.56 -22.59
N GLY A 351 -5.75 18.23 -21.30
CA GLY A 351 -4.81 18.71 -20.30
C GLY A 351 -5.16 20.08 -19.69
N SER A 352 -6.25 20.73 -20.11
CA SER A 352 -6.72 21.98 -19.48
C SER A 352 -7.34 21.71 -18.10
N LEU A 353 -7.28 22.72 -17.21
CA LEU A 353 -7.82 22.61 -15.85
C LEU A 353 -9.35 22.58 -15.86
N CYS A 354 -9.93 21.69 -15.08
CA CYS A 354 -11.37 21.63 -14.84
C CYS A 354 -11.84 22.77 -13.92
N ALA A 355 -13.06 23.24 -14.15
CA ALA A 355 -13.76 24.11 -13.22
C ALA A 355 -14.17 23.35 -11.95
N ALA A 356 -14.69 24.09 -10.94
CA ALA A 356 -15.28 23.45 -9.76
C ALA A 356 -16.45 22.54 -10.20
N HIS A 357 -16.58 21.38 -9.55
CA HIS A 357 -17.57 20.31 -9.82
C HIS A 357 -17.48 19.64 -11.21
N GLU A 358 -16.57 20.07 -12.06
CA GLU A 358 -16.34 19.42 -13.35
C GLU A 358 -15.50 18.16 -13.15
N PRO A 359 -15.95 16.99 -13.66
CA PRO A 359 -15.18 15.76 -13.59
C PRO A 359 -13.96 15.81 -14.51
N GLY A 360 -12.81 15.37 -14.00
CA GLY A 360 -11.57 15.26 -14.77
C GLY A 360 -10.59 14.26 -14.17
N GLU A 361 -9.47 14.06 -14.83
CA GLU A 361 -8.41 13.19 -14.34
C GLU A 361 -7.61 13.89 -13.23
N LEU A 362 -7.38 13.17 -12.13
CA LEU A 362 -6.49 13.63 -11.06
C LEU A 362 -5.04 13.54 -11.53
N VAL A 363 -4.33 14.66 -11.47
CA VAL A 363 -2.89 14.73 -11.73
C VAL A 363 -2.16 15.21 -10.50
N HIS A 364 -1.12 14.46 -10.09
CA HIS A 364 -0.28 14.76 -8.94
C HIS A 364 1.10 15.24 -9.40
N ARG A 365 1.52 16.40 -8.93
CA ARG A 365 2.88 16.96 -9.13
C ARG A 365 3.56 17.27 -7.81
N GLY A 366 4.89 17.26 -7.82
CA GLY A 366 5.73 17.57 -6.67
C GLY A 366 6.76 16.48 -6.35
N SER A 367 7.44 16.63 -5.21
CA SER A 367 8.58 15.80 -4.82
C SER A 367 8.26 14.33 -4.52
N LEU A 368 6.97 13.96 -4.49
CA LEU A 368 6.50 12.60 -4.25
C LEU A 368 6.35 11.78 -5.53
N VAL A 369 6.41 12.41 -6.70
CA VAL A 369 6.33 11.74 -8.01
C VAL A 369 7.47 10.74 -8.15
N ALA A 370 7.14 9.46 -8.35
CA ALA A 370 8.09 8.37 -8.51
C ALA A 370 8.89 8.50 -9.82
N MET A 371 9.91 7.68 -9.98
CA MET A 371 10.82 7.74 -11.14
C MET A 371 10.27 6.98 -12.37
N GLY A 372 9.10 6.34 -12.28
CA GLY A 372 8.50 5.53 -13.32
C GLY A 372 8.37 4.06 -12.92
N TYR A 373 8.13 3.21 -13.91
CA TYR A 373 8.05 1.76 -13.73
C TYR A 373 9.32 1.08 -14.22
N TRP A 374 9.86 0.17 -13.43
CA TRP A 374 11.05 -0.59 -13.77
C TRP A 374 10.82 -1.47 -15.00
N ASN A 375 11.71 -1.36 -15.97
CA ASN A 375 11.66 -2.10 -17.25
C ASN A 375 10.33 -1.98 -18.04
N ASP A 376 9.58 -0.89 -17.84
CA ASP A 376 8.30 -0.66 -18.52
C ASP A 376 8.20 0.81 -19.00
N PRO A 377 8.95 1.19 -20.04
CA PRO A 377 8.96 2.56 -20.54
C PRO A 377 7.62 2.97 -21.18
N GLU A 378 6.87 2.04 -21.74
CA GLU A 378 5.58 2.31 -22.36
C GLU A 378 4.53 2.73 -21.31
N THR A 379 4.37 1.94 -20.25
CA THR A 379 3.47 2.31 -19.16
C THR A 379 3.96 3.55 -18.42
N THR A 380 5.29 3.72 -18.29
CA THR A 380 5.86 4.94 -17.71
C THR A 380 5.43 6.16 -18.49
N ALA A 381 5.60 6.17 -19.82
CA ALA A 381 5.19 7.27 -20.68
C ALA A 381 3.66 7.53 -20.65
N ALA A 382 2.86 6.50 -20.41
CA ALA A 382 1.40 6.64 -20.32
C ALA A 382 0.94 7.29 -19.02
N ARG A 383 1.70 7.13 -17.91
CA ARG A 383 1.34 7.61 -16.55
C ARG A 383 2.14 8.82 -16.09
N PHE A 384 3.40 8.91 -16.45
CA PHE A 384 4.32 9.98 -16.08
C PHE A 384 4.46 10.93 -17.27
N LYS A 385 3.70 12.02 -17.26
CA LYS A 385 3.59 12.98 -18.36
C LYS A 385 3.94 14.37 -17.88
N PRO A 386 4.11 15.34 -18.82
CA PRO A 386 4.28 16.74 -18.45
C PRO A 386 3.21 17.23 -17.47
N ALA A 387 3.65 18.00 -16.48
CA ALA A 387 2.76 18.63 -15.51
C ALA A 387 1.87 19.67 -16.20
N PRO A 388 0.55 19.67 -15.95
CA PRO A 388 -0.35 20.69 -16.50
C PRO A 388 0.00 22.09 -15.97
N GLY A 389 -0.13 23.11 -16.83
CA GLY A 389 0.04 24.51 -16.42
C GLY A 389 1.49 24.94 -16.14
N GLN A 390 2.48 24.15 -16.56
CA GLN A 390 3.89 24.59 -16.46
C GLN A 390 4.12 25.87 -17.29
N LEU A 391 4.87 26.81 -16.69
CA LEU A 391 5.23 28.05 -17.36
C LEU A 391 6.07 27.76 -18.61
N PRO A 392 5.73 28.30 -19.79
CA PRO A 392 6.47 28.04 -21.02
C PRO A 392 7.95 28.50 -20.98
N GLN A 393 8.26 29.42 -20.06
CA GLN A 393 9.61 29.96 -19.86
C GLN A 393 10.55 28.98 -19.12
N LEU A 394 10.00 27.95 -18.47
CA LEU A 394 10.81 26.93 -17.81
C LEU A 394 11.30 25.91 -18.87
N PRO A 395 12.63 25.81 -19.09
CA PRO A 395 13.16 24.97 -20.17
C PRO A 395 13.08 23.48 -19.90
N LEU A 396 13.05 23.07 -18.61
CA LEU A 396 12.93 21.67 -18.22
C LEU A 396 11.48 21.31 -17.95
N THR A 397 11.03 20.22 -18.56
CA THR A 397 9.69 19.69 -18.35
C THR A 397 9.58 19.05 -16.98
N GLU A 398 8.69 19.57 -16.14
CA GLU A 398 8.30 18.89 -14.91
C GLU A 398 7.40 17.69 -15.25
N ILE A 399 7.67 16.56 -14.62
CA ILE A 399 6.86 15.34 -14.79
C ILE A 399 5.89 15.21 -13.62
N ALA A 400 4.65 14.89 -13.94
CA ALA A 400 3.57 14.61 -13.00
C ALA A 400 3.00 13.19 -13.22
N VAL A 401 2.34 12.65 -12.20
CA VAL A 401 1.59 11.39 -12.31
C VAL A 401 0.16 11.69 -12.72
N TRP A 402 -0.25 11.15 -13.87
CA TRP A 402 -1.61 11.11 -14.36
C TRP A 402 -2.26 9.83 -13.85
N SER A 403 -3.11 9.97 -12.82
CA SER A 403 -3.55 8.83 -11.99
C SER A 403 -4.45 7.82 -12.70
N GLY A 404 -5.16 8.24 -13.75
CA GLY A 404 -6.24 7.49 -14.37
C GLY A 404 -7.50 7.43 -13.50
N ASP A 405 -7.54 8.18 -12.40
CA ASP A 405 -8.70 8.31 -11.53
C ASP A 405 -9.47 9.58 -11.89
N THR A 406 -10.79 9.45 -12.09
CA THR A 406 -11.68 10.57 -12.33
C THR A 406 -12.14 11.13 -10.99
N VAL A 407 -12.02 12.43 -10.82
CA VAL A 407 -12.39 13.15 -9.60
C VAL A 407 -13.13 14.45 -9.94
N THR A 408 -13.83 15.01 -8.96
CA THR A 408 -14.30 16.40 -8.99
C THR A 408 -13.64 17.19 -7.87
N ARG A 409 -13.65 18.51 -7.98
CA ARG A 409 -13.15 19.43 -6.95
C ARG A 409 -14.21 20.48 -6.68
N ASP A 410 -14.52 20.77 -5.40
CA ASP A 410 -15.41 21.86 -5.04
C ASP A 410 -14.73 23.23 -5.09
N GLU A 411 -15.47 24.31 -4.83
CA GLU A 411 -14.97 25.70 -4.83
C GLU A 411 -13.92 25.94 -3.74
N GLU A 412 -13.97 25.18 -2.64
CA GLU A 412 -13.00 25.26 -1.56
C GLU A 412 -11.74 24.40 -1.82
N GLY A 413 -11.71 23.62 -2.90
CA GLY A 413 -10.59 22.79 -3.32
C GLY A 413 -10.59 21.38 -2.74
N TYR A 414 -11.67 20.92 -2.08
CA TYR A 414 -11.79 19.53 -1.65
C TYR A 414 -12.10 18.62 -2.84
N LEU A 415 -11.50 17.46 -2.83
CA LEU A 415 -11.55 16.47 -3.92
C LEU A 415 -12.51 15.33 -3.56
N TYR A 416 -13.25 14.89 -4.58
CA TYR A 416 -14.22 13.80 -4.48
C TYR A 416 -13.93 12.76 -5.55
N PHE A 417 -13.78 11.51 -5.13
CA PHE A 417 -13.52 10.41 -6.06
C PHE A 417 -14.79 10.02 -6.80
N VAL A 418 -14.73 10.01 -8.13
CA VAL A 418 -15.84 9.59 -9.00
C VAL A 418 -15.64 8.12 -9.41
N GLY A 419 -14.45 7.75 -9.85
CA GLY A 419 -14.13 6.37 -10.27
C GLY A 419 -12.80 6.28 -10.99
N ARG A 420 -12.38 5.05 -11.29
CA ARG A 420 -11.25 4.83 -12.19
C ARG A 420 -11.72 4.84 -13.64
N LYS A 421 -10.93 5.44 -14.51
CA LYS A 421 -11.22 5.47 -15.94
C LYS A 421 -11.44 4.05 -16.51
N ASP A 422 -10.70 3.08 -15.99
CA ASP A 422 -10.73 1.68 -16.40
C ASP A 422 -11.79 0.83 -15.65
N ASP A 423 -12.23 1.25 -14.46
CA ASP A 423 -13.17 0.52 -13.60
C ASP A 423 -14.62 1.00 -13.71
N MET A 424 -14.87 2.14 -14.43
CA MET A 424 -16.21 2.65 -14.63
C MET A 424 -17.07 1.66 -15.41
N ILE A 425 -18.22 1.31 -14.85
CA ILE A 425 -19.19 0.41 -15.49
C ILE A 425 -19.89 1.16 -16.63
N LYS A 426 -19.76 0.68 -17.86
CA LYS A 426 -20.40 1.27 -19.04
C LYS A 426 -21.71 0.56 -19.31
N THR A 427 -22.78 1.01 -18.65
CA THR A 427 -24.11 0.38 -18.74
C THR A 427 -25.13 1.33 -19.37
N SER A 428 -25.91 0.85 -20.35
CA SER A 428 -26.99 1.60 -21.00
C SER A 428 -26.58 2.99 -21.51
N GLY A 429 -25.32 3.15 -21.95
CA GLY A 429 -24.77 4.45 -22.40
C GLY A 429 -24.26 5.36 -21.27
N TYR A 430 -24.45 4.99 -20.03
CA TYR A 430 -23.95 5.72 -18.85
C TYR A 430 -22.59 5.15 -18.39
N ARG A 431 -21.79 6.03 -17.75
CA ARG A 431 -20.61 5.63 -16.98
C ARG A 431 -20.97 5.69 -15.50
N VAL A 432 -20.99 4.53 -14.85
CA VAL A 432 -21.42 4.35 -13.47
C VAL A 432 -20.22 4.05 -12.59
N SER A 433 -20.11 4.77 -11.49
CA SER A 433 -19.09 4.49 -10.48
C SER A 433 -19.46 3.24 -9.67
N PRO A 434 -18.60 2.22 -9.61
CA PRO A 434 -18.79 1.09 -8.70
C PRO A 434 -18.98 1.54 -7.25
N SER A 435 -18.24 2.57 -6.83
CA SER A 435 -18.27 3.09 -5.45
C SER A 435 -19.62 3.69 -5.05
N GLU A 436 -20.37 4.28 -6.00
CA GLU A 436 -21.72 4.81 -5.71
C GLU A 436 -22.71 3.68 -5.39
N ILE A 437 -22.61 2.58 -6.14
CA ILE A 437 -23.45 1.40 -5.91
C ILE A 437 -23.06 0.74 -4.58
N GLU A 438 -21.77 0.57 -4.34
CA GLU A 438 -21.25 -0.03 -3.12
C GLU A 438 -21.66 0.74 -1.86
N GLU A 439 -21.68 2.06 -1.91
CA GLU A 439 -22.14 2.90 -0.80
C GLU A 439 -23.59 2.57 -0.41
N VAL A 440 -24.49 2.48 -1.39
CA VAL A 440 -25.88 2.10 -1.14
C VAL A 440 -25.98 0.68 -0.58
N VAL A 441 -25.17 -0.24 -1.10
CA VAL A 441 -25.11 -1.62 -0.60
C VAL A 441 -24.65 -1.67 0.85
N TYR A 442 -23.64 -0.89 1.24
CA TYR A 442 -23.17 -0.81 2.62
C TYR A 442 -24.20 -0.17 3.56
N THR A 443 -24.91 0.88 3.12
CA THR A 443 -25.95 1.53 3.94
C THR A 443 -27.14 0.64 4.26
N SER A 444 -27.33 -0.45 3.50
CA SER A 444 -28.36 -1.45 3.78
C SER A 444 -28.16 -2.17 5.13
N GLY A 445 -26.92 -2.25 5.64
CA GLY A 445 -26.56 -3.01 6.82
C GLY A 445 -26.63 -4.55 6.65
N LEU A 446 -26.97 -5.03 5.46
CA LEU A 446 -27.15 -6.46 5.17
C LEU A 446 -25.86 -7.20 4.84
N VAL A 447 -24.76 -6.47 4.56
CA VAL A 447 -23.51 -7.02 4.06
C VAL A 447 -22.30 -6.54 4.85
N LYS A 448 -21.28 -7.40 4.94
CA LYS A 448 -19.98 -7.03 5.53
C LYS A 448 -19.05 -6.40 4.51
N GLU A 449 -19.08 -6.89 3.28
CA GLU A 449 -18.25 -6.43 2.18
C GLU A 449 -19.03 -6.50 0.86
N ALA A 450 -18.72 -5.58 -0.05
CA ALA A 450 -19.35 -5.53 -1.36
C ALA A 450 -18.35 -5.06 -2.43
N ALA A 451 -18.54 -5.56 -3.65
CA ALA A 451 -17.90 -5.07 -4.86
C ALA A 451 -18.92 -4.99 -6.00
N ALA A 452 -19.04 -3.83 -6.62
CA ALA A 452 -19.82 -3.65 -7.84
C ALA A 452 -18.93 -3.82 -9.07
N LEU A 453 -19.41 -4.56 -10.05
CA LEU A 453 -18.69 -4.98 -11.25
C LEU A 453 -19.52 -4.70 -12.49
N GLY A 454 -18.86 -4.35 -13.59
CA GLY A 454 -19.45 -4.32 -14.92
C GLY A 454 -19.16 -5.62 -15.66
N ILE A 455 -20.19 -6.46 -15.85
CA ILE A 455 -20.05 -7.71 -16.61
C ILE A 455 -20.68 -7.55 -17.99
N ALA A 456 -19.98 -8.02 -19.02
CA ALA A 456 -20.43 -7.91 -20.41
C ALA A 456 -21.87 -8.40 -20.57
N HIS A 457 -22.72 -7.63 -21.28
CA HIS A 457 -24.14 -7.89 -21.50
C HIS A 457 -24.55 -7.41 -22.88
N ASP A 458 -25.26 -8.25 -23.63
CA ASP A 458 -25.57 -8.03 -25.06
C ASP A 458 -26.31 -6.73 -25.35
N SER A 459 -27.27 -6.34 -24.50
CA SER A 459 -28.11 -5.14 -24.73
C SER A 459 -27.68 -3.91 -23.92
N LEU A 460 -26.94 -4.07 -22.83
CA LEU A 460 -26.57 -2.97 -21.92
C LEU A 460 -25.12 -2.49 -22.13
N GLY A 461 -24.33 -3.21 -22.92
CA GLY A 461 -22.88 -3.10 -22.95
C GLY A 461 -22.25 -3.81 -21.75
N GLN A 462 -22.49 -3.33 -20.55
CA GLN A 462 -22.21 -4.01 -19.29
C GLN A 462 -23.45 -4.00 -18.39
N ALA A 463 -23.70 -5.11 -17.69
CA ALA A 463 -24.68 -5.16 -16.61
C ALA A 463 -23.96 -4.93 -15.27
N VAL A 464 -24.61 -4.21 -14.37
CA VAL A 464 -24.13 -4.03 -13.00
C VAL A 464 -24.35 -5.34 -12.24
N VAL A 465 -23.29 -5.91 -11.68
CA VAL A 465 -23.33 -7.07 -10.78
C VAL A 465 -22.75 -6.67 -9.44
N VAL A 466 -23.44 -6.96 -8.35
CA VAL A 466 -22.91 -6.73 -7.01
C VAL A 466 -22.56 -8.08 -6.39
N VAL A 467 -21.31 -8.23 -5.94
CA VAL A 467 -20.82 -9.39 -5.22
C VAL A 467 -20.61 -9.00 -3.77
N VAL A 468 -21.20 -9.76 -2.84
CA VAL A 468 -21.16 -9.48 -1.40
C VAL A 468 -20.57 -10.64 -0.61
N SER A 469 -19.97 -10.35 0.56
CA SER A 469 -19.59 -11.39 1.50
C SER A 469 -20.73 -11.65 2.49
N ALA A 470 -21.09 -12.93 2.66
CA ALA A 470 -22.10 -13.38 3.61
C ALA A 470 -21.62 -14.65 4.33
N GLU A 471 -21.94 -14.77 5.64
CA GLU A 471 -21.55 -15.95 6.44
C GLU A 471 -22.20 -17.24 5.92
N ALA A 472 -23.43 -17.14 5.42
CA ALA A 472 -24.19 -18.21 4.80
C ALA A 472 -24.67 -17.76 3.41
N PRO A 473 -23.85 -17.88 2.35
CA PRO A 473 -24.17 -17.38 1.01
C PRO A 473 -25.48 -17.89 0.44
N ASP A 474 -25.82 -19.17 0.68
CA ASP A 474 -27.01 -19.82 0.15
C ASP A 474 -28.33 -19.30 0.79
N SER A 475 -28.24 -18.71 1.99
CA SER A 475 -29.39 -18.15 2.71
C SER A 475 -29.38 -16.60 2.70
N PHE A 476 -28.49 -15.98 1.96
CA PHE A 476 -28.42 -14.51 1.84
C PHE A 476 -29.65 -13.94 1.12
N ASP A 477 -30.31 -12.96 1.74
CA ASP A 477 -31.50 -12.32 1.16
C ASP A 477 -31.12 -11.28 0.08
N ALA A 478 -30.75 -11.77 -1.09
CA ALA A 478 -30.44 -10.93 -2.24
C ALA A 478 -31.65 -10.09 -2.72
N PRO A 479 -32.91 -10.58 -2.70
CA PRO A 479 -34.09 -9.77 -2.94
C PRO A 479 -34.24 -8.55 -2.03
N ALA A 480 -33.98 -8.70 -0.72
CA ALA A 480 -34.03 -7.56 0.21
C ALA A 480 -32.98 -6.49 -0.14
N LEU A 481 -31.73 -6.89 -0.42
CA LEU A 481 -30.71 -5.96 -0.86
C LEU A 481 -31.04 -5.29 -2.20
N LEU A 482 -31.60 -6.04 -3.14
CA LEU A 482 -32.03 -5.50 -4.43
C LEU A 482 -33.15 -4.46 -4.27
N ALA A 483 -34.07 -4.66 -3.33
CA ALA A 483 -35.11 -3.69 -3.01
C ALA A 483 -34.52 -2.37 -2.49
N VAL A 484 -33.51 -2.43 -1.63
CA VAL A 484 -32.76 -1.24 -1.17
C VAL A 484 -32.12 -0.52 -2.36
N CYS A 485 -31.44 -1.24 -3.23
CA CYS A 485 -30.82 -0.66 -4.42
C CYS A 485 -31.84 0.01 -5.34
N LYS A 486 -32.99 -0.62 -5.60
CA LYS A 486 -34.08 -0.06 -6.42
C LYS A 486 -34.67 1.23 -5.84
N ASN A 487 -34.70 1.35 -4.52
CA ASN A 487 -35.25 2.53 -3.85
C ASN A 487 -34.28 3.71 -3.82
N GLN A 488 -32.97 3.46 -3.85
CA GLN A 488 -31.94 4.48 -3.63
C GLN A 488 -31.11 4.81 -4.88
N LEU A 489 -31.08 3.90 -5.87
CA LEU A 489 -30.28 4.08 -7.09
C LEU A 489 -31.16 4.39 -8.30
N PRO A 490 -30.68 5.21 -9.25
CA PRO A 490 -31.27 5.33 -10.58
C PRO A 490 -31.32 3.95 -11.27
N ASN A 491 -32.32 3.73 -12.13
CA ASN A 491 -32.56 2.43 -12.76
C ASN A 491 -31.35 1.83 -13.47
N PHE A 492 -30.50 2.64 -14.09
CA PHE A 492 -29.30 2.21 -14.79
C PHE A 492 -28.15 1.78 -13.86
N MET A 493 -28.22 2.12 -12.56
CA MET A 493 -27.27 1.69 -11.51
C MET A 493 -27.75 0.47 -10.73
N VAL A 494 -29.02 0.12 -10.84
CA VAL A 494 -29.60 -1.02 -10.11
C VAL A 494 -28.91 -2.30 -10.57
N PRO A 495 -28.39 -3.13 -9.63
CA PRO A 495 -27.76 -4.39 -9.98
C PRO A 495 -28.70 -5.32 -10.74
N ALA A 496 -28.26 -5.81 -11.90
CA ALA A 496 -28.95 -6.86 -12.63
C ALA A 496 -28.88 -8.20 -11.89
N LYS A 497 -27.82 -8.39 -11.09
CA LYS A 497 -27.64 -9.58 -10.25
C LYS A 497 -26.85 -9.25 -8.98
N ILE A 498 -27.24 -9.88 -7.87
CA ILE A 498 -26.52 -9.87 -6.61
C ILE A 498 -26.05 -11.30 -6.33
N ILE A 499 -24.78 -11.47 -5.99
CA ILE A 499 -24.14 -12.77 -5.75
C ILE A 499 -23.50 -12.73 -4.37
N ALA A 500 -23.83 -13.69 -3.52
CA ALA A 500 -23.20 -13.86 -2.22
C ALA A 500 -22.08 -14.90 -2.29
N LEU A 501 -20.95 -14.59 -1.69
CA LEU A 501 -19.81 -15.48 -1.49
C LEU A 501 -19.47 -15.53 0.01
N ALA A 502 -18.84 -16.60 0.46
CA ALA A 502 -18.36 -16.73 1.83
C ALA A 502 -17.28 -15.67 2.15
N ALA A 503 -16.43 -15.34 1.17
CA ALA A 503 -15.44 -14.27 1.26
C ALA A 503 -15.16 -13.70 -0.13
N LEU A 504 -14.85 -12.40 -0.20
CA LEU A 504 -14.39 -11.77 -1.44
C LEU A 504 -12.89 -12.00 -1.63
N PRO A 505 -12.44 -12.29 -2.88
CA PRO A 505 -11.03 -12.44 -3.18
C PRO A 505 -10.28 -11.12 -2.91
N ARG A 506 -9.03 -11.25 -2.47
CA ARG A 506 -8.18 -10.10 -2.16
C ARG A 506 -6.89 -10.14 -2.94
N ASN A 507 -6.44 -8.99 -3.36
CA ASN A 507 -5.10 -8.85 -3.89
C ASN A 507 -4.05 -8.92 -2.74
N PRO A 508 -2.73 -9.02 -3.06
CA PRO A 508 -1.66 -9.10 -2.07
C PRO A 508 -1.60 -7.93 -1.06
N ASN A 509 -2.17 -6.79 -1.41
CA ASN A 509 -2.24 -5.60 -0.54
C ASN A 509 -3.50 -5.57 0.35
N GLY A 510 -4.28 -6.65 0.38
CA GLY A 510 -5.49 -6.79 1.21
C GLY A 510 -6.75 -6.11 0.65
N LYS A 511 -6.70 -5.51 -0.55
CA LYS A 511 -7.86 -4.92 -1.23
C LYS A 511 -8.68 -5.99 -1.92
N ILE A 512 -10.00 -5.76 -2.09
CA ILE A 512 -10.85 -6.63 -2.90
C ILE A 512 -10.29 -6.70 -4.34
N ASP A 513 -10.11 -7.90 -4.83
CA ASP A 513 -9.62 -8.16 -6.19
C ASP A 513 -10.79 -8.18 -7.19
N ARG A 514 -11.17 -6.97 -7.67
CA ARG A 514 -12.24 -6.82 -8.65
C ARG A 514 -11.94 -7.52 -9.97
N LYS A 515 -10.67 -7.61 -10.35
CA LYS A 515 -10.27 -8.29 -11.59
C LYS A 515 -10.57 -9.78 -11.50
N ALA A 516 -10.16 -10.43 -10.42
CA ALA A 516 -10.46 -11.83 -10.18
C ALA A 516 -11.97 -12.09 -10.15
N LEU A 517 -12.76 -11.20 -9.51
CA LEU A 517 -14.22 -11.30 -9.52
C LEU A 517 -14.81 -11.11 -10.93
N THR A 518 -14.33 -10.16 -11.71
CA THR A 518 -14.80 -9.91 -13.07
C THR A 518 -14.52 -11.11 -13.98
N GLU A 519 -13.33 -11.70 -13.87
CA GLU A 519 -12.95 -12.91 -14.60
C GLU A 519 -13.82 -14.11 -14.19
N GLN A 520 -14.08 -14.28 -12.88
CA GLN A 520 -14.93 -15.37 -12.35
C GLN A 520 -16.35 -15.29 -12.89
N PHE A 521 -16.90 -14.10 -13.08
CA PHE A 521 -18.28 -13.91 -13.52
C PHE A 521 -18.41 -13.45 -14.98
N ALA A 522 -17.33 -13.48 -15.77
CA ALA A 522 -17.31 -12.99 -17.15
C ALA A 522 -18.39 -13.61 -18.06
N ALA A 523 -18.74 -14.88 -17.82
CA ALA A 523 -19.74 -15.60 -18.61
C ALA A 523 -21.19 -15.51 -18.05
N LEU A 524 -21.42 -14.69 -17.01
CA LEU A 524 -22.68 -14.65 -16.26
C LEU A 524 -23.94 -14.36 -17.12
N PHE A 525 -23.80 -13.56 -18.17
CA PHE A 525 -24.85 -13.15 -19.07
C PHE A 525 -24.63 -13.62 -20.52
N GLN A 526 -23.61 -14.44 -20.74
CA GLN A 526 -23.44 -15.07 -22.05
C GLN A 526 -24.50 -16.18 -22.18
N THR A 527 -25.49 -15.95 -23.04
CA THR A 527 -26.40 -17.00 -23.44
C THR A 527 -25.61 -18.05 -24.19
N GLY A 528 -25.44 -19.22 -23.56
CA GLY A 528 -24.76 -20.33 -24.21
C GLY A 528 -25.44 -20.66 -25.54
N ASN A 529 -24.67 -20.66 -26.60
CA ASN A 529 -25.00 -21.45 -27.78
C ASN A 529 -25.00 -22.92 -27.34
N ALA A 530 -26.13 -23.38 -26.86
CA ALA A 530 -26.41 -24.80 -26.81
C ALA A 530 -26.69 -25.23 -28.26
N SER A 531 -25.65 -25.76 -28.94
CA SER A 531 -25.77 -26.60 -30.11
C SER A 531 -26.06 -28.04 -29.71
#